data_3cb622a6a4750e2f3f1fbaa41c59875d
#
_entry.id   3cb622a6a4750e2f3f1fbaa41c59875d
#
_cell.length_a   1.000
_cell.length_b   1.000
_cell.length_c   1.000
_cell.angle_alpha   90.00
_cell.angle_beta   90.00
_cell.angle_gamma   90.00
#
_symmetry.space_group_name_H-M   'P 1'
#
loop_
_entity.id
_entity.type
_entity.pdbx_description
1 polymer ?
#
loop_
_entity_poly.entity_id
_entity_poly.type
_entity_poly.pdbx_seq_one_letter_code
_entity_poly.pdbx_strand_id
1 'polypeptide(L)'
;LLKNSGVDAVMTVHNHKPDVMKGIYEKVYGPSDENRLPPFINLDISPIIANYILRSGLVRLWNYGEHVGFVAPDDGAAEFVQRVREFTGLHNSALVTFKKKRIGQREVNLDLNEEVEILKNRDVFILDDMVRTGGTLAANIRALAESERCRPANMFFYCTHTYISPEARENLNSPFLNQFITSNTITSVLNRDDQGRLRKKFVVLKIERWIGHAIRQCLEFGQKPETIYDTSYVPEADSFYEIDISSKNPLHSQSRYEQYELTI
;
A
#
# COMPACT_ATOMS: atom_id res chain seq x y z
N LEU A 1 -27.40 -14.18 -0.89
CA LEU A 1 -27.57 -13.74 -2.28
C LEU A 1 -26.56 -14.40 -3.19
N LEU A 2 -25.24 -14.16 -3.06
CA LEU A 2 -24.20 -14.65 -3.99
C LEU A 2 -24.27 -16.17 -4.22
N LYS A 3 -24.36 -16.98 -3.16
CA LYS A 3 -24.48 -18.44 -3.28
C LYS A 3 -25.70 -18.83 -4.11
N ASN A 4 -26.86 -18.22 -3.85
CA ASN A 4 -28.09 -18.51 -4.58
C ASN A 4 -28.06 -18.03 -6.05
N SER A 5 -27.10 -17.17 -6.37
CA SER A 5 -26.86 -16.70 -7.76
C SER A 5 -25.79 -17.53 -8.47
N GLY A 6 -25.35 -18.66 -7.90
CA GLY A 6 -24.39 -19.56 -8.53
C GLY A 6 -22.93 -19.10 -8.43
N VAL A 7 -22.61 -18.21 -7.50
CA VAL A 7 -21.23 -17.80 -7.23
C VAL A 7 -20.57 -18.85 -6.36
N ASP A 8 -19.46 -19.45 -6.80
CA ASP A 8 -18.73 -20.50 -6.08
C ASP A 8 -17.68 -19.93 -5.12
N ALA A 9 -17.00 -18.84 -5.49
CA ALA A 9 -16.00 -18.18 -4.70
C ALA A 9 -15.96 -16.67 -4.98
N VAL A 10 -15.44 -15.90 -4.01
CA VAL A 10 -15.22 -14.45 -4.15
C VAL A 10 -13.75 -14.17 -3.90
N MET A 11 -13.12 -13.49 -4.83
CA MET A 11 -11.74 -13.01 -4.71
C MET A 11 -11.72 -11.51 -4.46
N THR A 12 -10.95 -11.08 -3.49
CA THR A 12 -10.74 -9.66 -3.14
C THR A 12 -9.25 -9.35 -3.08
N VAL A 13 -8.91 -8.07 -3.12
CA VAL A 13 -7.55 -7.58 -2.92
C VAL A 13 -7.54 -6.80 -1.63
N HIS A 14 -6.62 -7.11 -0.71
CA HIS A 14 -6.36 -6.38 0.54
C HIS A 14 -7.65 -5.99 1.28
N ASN A 15 -8.46 -6.98 1.62
CA ASN A 15 -9.68 -6.74 2.39
C ASN A 15 -9.34 -6.24 3.80
N HIS A 16 -10.06 -5.22 4.27
CA HIS A 16 -9.83 -4.61 5.59
C HIS A 16 -9.95 -5.59 6.77
N LYS A 17 -10.81 -6.62 6.65
CA LYS A 17 -11.02 -7.66 7.67
C LYS A 17 -11.11 -9.05 7.03
N PRO A 18 -10.01 -9.56 6.48
CA PRO A 18 -10.04 -10.79 5.70
C PRO A 18 -10.52 -12.01 6.51
N ASP A 19 -10.12 -12.13 7.78
CA ASP A 19 -10.50 -13.26 8.63
C ASP A 19 -12.00 -13.27 8.94
N VAL A 20 -12.59 -12.09 9.17
CA VAL A 20 -14.03 -11.97 9.40
C VAL A 20 -14.80 -12.38 8.14
N MET A 21 -14.36 -11.92 6.97
CA MET A 21 -14.97 -12.29 5.70
C MET A 21 -14.82 -13.77 5.40
N LYS A 22 -13.64 -14.34 5.60
CA LYS A 22 -13.40 -15.78 5.48
C LYS A 22 -14.38 -16.58 6.34
N GLY A 23 -14.51 -16.26 7.62
CA GLY A 23 -15.45 -16.93 8.53
C GLY A 23 -16.91 -16.80 8.11
N ILE A 24 -17.33 -15.68 7.55
CA ILE A 24 -18.69 -15.49 7.01
C ILE A 24 -18.91 -16.38 5.79
N TYR A 25 -17.96 -16.41 4.85
CA TYR A 25 -18.09 -17.20 3.62
C TYR A 25 -18.05 -18.70 3.91
N GLU A 26 -17.18 -19.16 4.82
CA GLU A 26 -17.13 -20.56 5.25
C GLU A 26 -18.43 -21.05 5.92
N LYS A 27 -19.09 -20.20 6.69
CA LYS A 27 -20.43 -20.51 7.26
C LYS A 27 -21.49 -20.68 6.17
N VAL A 28 -21.42 -19.94 5.08
CA VAL A 28 -22.41 -19.98 4.00
C VAL A 28 -22.14 -21.09 3.00
N TYR A 29 -20.89 -21.30 2.64
CA TYR A 29 -20.48 -22.23 1.57
C TYR A 29 -19.98 -23.57 2.09
N GLY A 30 -19.62 -23.67 3.36
CA GLY A 30 -18.87 -24.75 3.98
C GLY A 30 -17.37 -24.48 3.98
N PRO A 31 -16.59 -25.22 4.78
CA PRO A 31 -15.15 -25.09 4.81
C PRO A 31 -14.53 -25.44 3.47
N SER A 32 -13.36 -24.87 3.19
CA SER A 32 -12.53 -25.28 2.05
C SER A 32 -11.97 -26.69 2.27
N ASP A 33 -11.92 -27.50 1.22
CA ASP A 33 -11.26 -28.80 1.20
C ASP A 33 -10.21 -28.86 0.09
N GLU A 34 -9.51 -29.98 -0.05
CA GLU A 34 -8.43 -30.15 -1.02
C GLU A 34 -8.89 -30.07 -2.47
N ASN A 35 -10.17 -30.35 -2.74
CA ASN A 35 -10.75 -30.43 -4.08
C ASN A 35 -11.59 -29.19 -4.45
N ARG A 36 -11.65 -28.20 -3.57
CA ARG A 36 -12.48 -27.02 -3.75
C ARG A 36 -11.73 -25.74 -3.46
N LEU A 37 -11.93 -24.75 -4.30
CA LEU A 37 -11.43 -23.40 -4.03
C LEU A 37 -12.02 -22.86 -2.72
N PRO A 38 -11.23 -22.13 -1.92
CA PRO A 38 -11.76 -21.41 -0.76
C PRO A 38 -12.89 -20.47 -1.21
N PRO A 39 -14.02 -20.45 -0.48
CA PRO A 39 -15.15 -19.61 -0.86
C PRO A 39 -14.86 -18.11 -0.76
N PHE A 40 -13.79 -17.75 -0.04
CA PHE A 40 -13.28 -16.39 0.05
C PHE A 40 -11.76 -16.40 -0.10
N ILE A 41 -11.27 -15.63 -1.04
CA ILE A 41 -9.85 -15.47 -1.38
C ILE A 41 -9.49 -14.01 -1.22
N ASN A 42 -8.55 -13.70 -0.34
CA ASN A 42 -8.01 -12.36 -0.18
C ASN A 42 -6.58 -12.30 -0.73
N LEU A 43 -6.40 -11.59 -1.84
CA LEU A 43 -5.08 -11.41 -2.43
C LEU A 43 -4.28 -10.40 -1.62
N ASP A 44 -3.06 -10.76 -1.26
CA ASP A 44 -2.12 -9.89 -0.59
C ASP A 44 -1.36 -9.02 -1.61
N ILE A 45 -1.51 -7.73 -1.53
CA ILE A 45 -0.85 -6.78 -2.42
C ILE A 45 0.56 -6.38 -1.96
N SER A 46 0.98 -6.80 -0.78
CA SER A 46 2.27 -6.41 -0.20
C SER A 46 3.48 -6.65 -1.12
N PRO A 47 3.58 -7.78 -1.86
CA PRO A 47 4.69 -8.00 -2.81
C PRO A 47 4.72 -6.99 -3.95
N ILE A 48 3.55 -6.58 -4.45
CA ILE A 48 3.44 -5.57 -5.52
C ILE A 48 3.98 -4.22 -5.04
N ILE A 49 3.61 -3.83 -3.83
CA ILE A 49 4.05 -2.56 -3.24
C ILE A 49 5.55 -2.59 -2.94
N ALA A 50 6.03 -3.68 -2.36
CA ALA A 50 7.45 -3.86 -2.10
C ALA A 50 8.28 -3.76 -3.40
N ASN A 51 7.84 -4.42 -4.46
CA ASN A 51 8.47 -4.34 -5.76
C ASN A 51 8.47 -2.90 -6.32
N TYR A 52 7.33 -2.19 -6.22
CA TYR A 52 7.26 -0.79 -6.62
C TYR A 52 8.27 0.08 -5.83
N ILE A 53 8.35 -0.07 -4.52
CA ILE A 53 9.29 0.68 -3.67
C ILE A 53 10.73 0.45 -4.13
N LEU A 54 11.11 -0.80 -4.38
CA LEU A 54 12.47 -1.17 -4.80
C LEU A 54 12.84 -0.65 -6.19
N ARG A 55 11.87 -0.57 -7.12
CA ARG A 55 12.13 -0.23 -8.53
C ARG A 55 11.82 1.22 -8.89
N SER A 56 11.07 1.93 -8.08
CA SER A 56 10.62 3.30 -8.38
C SER A 56 11.73 4.34 -8.45
N GLY A 57 12.90 4.06 -7.87
CA GLY A 57 13.97 5.05 -7.73
C GLY A 57 13.63 6.19 -6.76
N LEU A 58 12.54 6.07 -5.99
CA LEU A 58 12.11 7.10 -5.03
C LEU A 58 13.03 7.20 -3.82
N VAL A 59 13.70 6.11 -3.47
CA VAL A 59 14.52 6.00 -2.27
C VAL A 59 15.87 5.39 -2.57
N ARG A 60 16.82 5.70 -1.71
CA ARG A 60 18.14 5.07 -1.73
C ARG A 60 18.07 3.74 -0.99
N LEU A 61 18.36 2.66 -1.70
CA LEU A 61 18.34 1.30 -1.14
C LEU A 61 19.64 0.92 -0.42
N TRP A 62 20.49 1.91 -0.17
CA TRP A 62 21.78 1.72 0.45
C TRP A 62 21.67 1.11 1.85
N ASN A 63 22.63 0.28 2.22
CA ASN A 63 22.75 -0.39 3.51
C ASN A 63 21.43 -1.01 3.99
N TYR A 64 20.77 -1.80 3.11
CA TYR A 64 19.51 -2.49 3.41
C TYR A 64 18.43 -1.55 3.96
N GLY A 65 18.36 -0.33 3.44
CA GLY A 65 17.31 0.62 3.74
C GLY A 65 17.52 1.44 5.02
N GLU A 66 18.73 1.66 5.47
CA GLU A 66 19.03 2.48 6.66
C GLU A 66 18.35 3.86 6.62
N HIS A 67 18.21 4.45 5.43
CA HIS A 67 17.54 5.75 5.24
C HIS A 67 16.06 5.64 4.87
N VAL A 68 15.47 4.45 5.01
CA VAL A 68 14.04 4.23 4.73
C VAL A 68 13.27 4.03 6.02
N GLY A 69 12.05 4.55 6.08
CA GLY A 69 11.10 4.32 7.15
C GLY A 69 9.77 3.80 6.61
N PHE A 70 9.23 2.79 7.26
CA PHE A 70 7.89 2.28 7.02
C PHE A 70 6.99 2.66 8.19
N VAL A 71 5.82 3.19 7.89
CA VAL A 71 4.91 3.74 8.89
C VAL A 71 3.51 3.19 8.71
N ALA A 72 2.98 2.59 9.76
CA ALA A 72 1.56 2.29 9.89
C ALA A 72 0.82 3.50 10.51
N PRO A 73 -0.23 4.04 9.88
CA PRO A 73 -0.98 5.17 10.41
C PRO A 73 -1.79 4.84 11.68
N ASP A 74 -1.97 3.56 11.96
CA ASP A 74 -2.54 3.01 13.19
C ASP A 74 -2.26 1.50 13.32
N ASP A 75 -2.72 0.91 14.44
CA ASP A 75 -2.51 -0.51 14.73
C ASP A 75 -3.15 -1.45 13.68
N GLY A 76 -4.23 -1.02 13.03
CA GLY A 76 -4.92 -1.80 12.00
C GLY A 76 -4.07 -2.04 10.75
N ALA A 77 -3.20 -1.09 10.41
CA ALA A 77 -2.31 -1.20 9.26
C ALA A 77 -0.96 -1.86 9.58
N ALA A 78 -0.65 -2.10 10.87
CA ALA A 78 0.69 -2.51 11.31
C ALA A 78 1.18 -3.81 10.65
N GLU A 79 0.32 -4.83 10.59
CA GLU A 79 0.65 -6.12 9.96
C GLU A 79 0.94 -5.96 8.47
N PHE A 80 0.12 -5.21 7.75
CA PHE A 80 0.32 -4.92 6.33
C PHE A 80 1.66 -4.23 6.08
N VAL A 81 1.96 -3.19 6.86
CA VAL A 81 3.21 -2.42 6.73
C VAL A 81 4.43 -3.29 7.02
N GLN A 82 4.36 -4.14 8.04
CA GLN A 82 5.42 -5.09 8.35
C GLN A 82 5.64 -6.07 7.18
N ARG A 83 4.58 -6.61 6.59
CA ARG A 83 4.68 -7.53 5.43
C ARG A 83 5.30 -6.85 4.22
N VAL A 84 4.91 -5.61 3.90
CA VAL A 84 5.55 -4.85 2.81
C VAL A 84 7.04 -4.68 3.09
N ARG A 85 7.43 -4.30 4.30
CA ARG A 85 8.84 -4.18 4.70
C ARG A 85 9.59 -5.50 4.53
N GLU A 86 9.02 -6.62 4.95
CA GLU A 86 9.61 -7.96 4.80
C GLU A 86 9.85 -8.30 3.33
N PHE A 87 8.86 -8.08 2.45
CA PHE A 87 9.00 -8.30 1.01
C PHE A 87 10.03 -7.39 0.33
N THR A 88 10.31 -6.21 0.90
CA THR A 88 11.41 -5.37 0.37
C THR A 88 12.79 -5.89 0.71
N GLY A 89 12.96 -6.71 1.75
CA GLY A 89 14.27 -7.12 2.27
C GLY A 89 15.07 -5.98 2.91
N LEU A 90 14.48 -4.81 3.14
CA LEU A 90 15.15 -3.64 3.72
C LEU A 90 15.21 -3.74 5.25
N HIS A 91 16.02 -4.68 5.74
CA HIS A 91 16.06 -5.07 7.15
C HIS A 91 16.53 -3.95 8.10
N ASN A 92 17.32 -2.99 7.62
CA ASN A 92 17.79 -1.85 8.41
C ASN A 92 16.84 -0.64 8.37
N SER A 93 15.71 -0.77 7.67
CA SER A 93 14.69 0.29 7.65
C SER A 93 13.99 0.42 8.99
N ALA A 94 13.57 1.66 9.32
CA ALA A 94 12.72 1.90 10.47
C ALA A 94 11.31 1.35 10.23
N LEU A 95 10.68 0.85 11.30
CA LEU A 95 9.26 0.46 11.31
C LEU A 95 8.59 1.15 12.49
N VAL A 96 7.56 1.94 12.22
CA VAL A 96 6.86 2.73 13.24
C VAL A 96 5.35 2.57 13.06
N THR A 97 4.64 2.41 14.16
CA THR A 97 3.17 2.52 14.18
C THR A 97 2.77 3.79 14.90
N PHE A 98 1.98 4.62 14.24
CA PHE A 98 1.51 5.86 14.86
C PHE A 98 0.53 5.58 15.98
N LYS A 99 0.81 6.15 17.14
CA LYS A 99 -0.10 6.14 18.29
C LYS A 99 -0.94 7.41 18.26
N LYS A 100 -2.25 7.25 18.40
CA LYS A 100 -3.20 8.36 18.43
C LYS A 100 -3.36 8.83 19.85
N LYS A 101 -2.99 10.09 20.14
CA LYS A 101 -3.30 10.75 21.42
C LYS A 101 -4.64 11.46 21.28
N ARG A 102 -5.65 11.02 22.04
CA ARG A 102 -6.95 11.71 22.10
C ARG A 102 -6.81 12.98 22.95
N ILE A 103 -6.96 14.12 22.32
CA ILE A 103 -7.06 15.42 22.97
C ILE A 103 -8.50 15.91 22.77
N GLY A 104 -9.37 15.61 23.79
CA GLY A 104 -10.78 15.94 23.69
C GLY A 104 -11.63 14.94 22.87
N GLN A 105 -12.92 15.28 22.65
CA GLN A 105 -13.88 14.37 21.98
C GLN A 105 -13.71 14.31 20.46
N ARG A 106 -13.00 15.23 19.82
CA ARG A 106 -12.94 15.37 18.34
C ARG A 106 -11.52 15.54 17.76
N GLU A 107 -10.52 15.81 18.57
CA GLU A 107 -9.15 15.99 18.08
C GLU A 107 -8.29 14.78 18.39
N VAL A 108 -7.76 14.19 17.32
CA VAL A 108 -6.78 13.10 17.39
C VAL A 108 -5.47 13.64 16.83
N ASN A 109 -4.47 13.83 17.68
CA ASN A 109 -3.13 14.23 17.26
C ASN A 109 -2.18 13.04 17.28
N LEU A 110 -1.19 13.09 16.38
CA LEU A 110 -0.07 12.16 16.39
C LEU A 110 0.75 12.33 17.67
N ASP A 111 1.02 11.25 18.36
CA ASP A 111 1.95 11.24 19.48
C ASP A 111 3.39 11.20 18.94
N LEU A 112 4.07 12.34 18.96
CA LEU A 112 5.48 12.46 18.53
C LEU A 112 6.41 12.02 19.69
N ASN A 113 6.35 10.74 20.03
CA ASN A 113 7.21 10.12 21.03
C ASN A 113 8.60 9.76 20.46
N GLU A 114 9.46 9.16 21.29
CA GLU A 114 10.82 8.77 20.90
C GLU A 114 10.84 7.74 19.76
N GLU A 115 9.81 6.89 19.65
CA GLU A 115 9.70 5.90 18.57
C GLU A 115 9.60 6.57 17.19
N VAL A 116 9.02 7.77 17.10
CA VAL A 116 8.84 8.51 15.85
C VAL A 116 10.11 9.28 15.46
N GLU A 117 11.02 9.58 16.40
CA GLU A 117 12.27 10.28 16.12
C GLU A 117 13.20 9.53 15.16
N ILE A 118 13.09 8.20 15.14
CA ILE A 118 13.84 7.37 14.20
C ILE A 118 13.56 7.72 12.74
N LEU A 119 12.43 8.38 12.43
CA LEU A 119 12.06 8.80 11.07
C LEU A 119 12.82 10.04 10.58
N LYS A 120 13.57 10.72 11.46
CA LYS A 120 14.30 11.93 11.11
C LYS A 120 15.27 11.69 9.95
N ASN A 121 15.18 12.56 8.93
CA ASN A 121 16.01 12.52 7.72
C ASN A 121 15.89 11.23 6.90
N ARG A 122 14.85 10.41 7.12
CA ARG A 122 14.56 9.21 6.33
C ARG A 122 13.55 9.50 5.23
N ASP A 123 13.58 8.66 4.20
CA ASP A 123 12.55 8.57 3.18
C ASP A 123 11.43 7.67 3.72
N VAL A 124 10.28 8.23 4.01
CA VAL A 124 9.22 7.56 4.78
C VAL A 124 8.05 7.16 3.89
N PHE A 125 7.70 5.87 3.92
CA PHE A 125 6.49 5.32 3.33
C PHE A 125 5.43 5.12 4.41
N ILE A 126 4.34 5.86 4.32
CA ILE A 126 3.14 5.65 5.13
C ILE A 126 2.21 4.76 4.31
N LEU A 127 1.82 3.59 4.84
CA LEU A 127 1.06 2.60 4.08
C LEU A 127 -0.25 2.28 4.80
N ASP A 128 -1.35 2.27 4.03
CA ASP A 128 -2.69 1.99 4.54
C ASP A 128 -3.50 1.12 3.57
N ASP A 129 -4.60 0.54 4.03
CA ASP A 129 -5.52 -0.22 3.18
C ASP A 129 -6.47 0.70 2.42
N MET A 130 -7.00 1.74 3.06
CA MET A 130 -7.97 2.65 2.44
C MET A 130 -7.85 4.08 2.93
N VAL A 131 -8.16 5.01 2.03
CA VAL A 131 -8.35 6.43 2.37
C VAL A 131 -9.69 6.93 1.85
N ARG A 132 -10.43 7.59 2.73
CA ARG A 132 -11.73 8.19 2.40
C ARG A 132 -11.66 9.72 2.31
N THR A 133 -11.28 10.39 3.36
CA THR A 133 -11.15 11.86 3.42
C THR A 133 -9.71 12.32 3.55
N GLY A 134 -8.83 11.48 4.11
CA GLY A 134 -7.41 11.77 4.31
C GLY A 134 -7.10 12.83 5.37
N GLY A 135 -8.10 13.34 6.12
CA GLY A 135 -7.88 14.42 7.09
C GLY A 135 -6.89 14.05 8.19
N THR A 136 -7.06 12.88 8.82
CA THR A 136 -6.13 12.39 9.86
C THR A 136 -4.72 12.20 9.28
N LEU A 137 -4.61 11.64 8.08
CA LEU A 137 -3.32 11.45 7.43
C LEU A 137 -2.65 12.79 7.15
N ALA A 138 -3.37 13.77 6.62
CA ALA A 138 -2.83 15.11 6.35
C ALA A 138 -2.33 15.79 7.62
N ALA A 139 -3.06 15.65 8.74
CA ALA A 139 -2.64 16.15 10.04
C ALA A 139 -1.33 15.46 10.53
N ASN A 140 -1.24 14.13 10.39
CA ASN A 140 -0.04 13.38 10.76
C ASN A 140 1.17 13.77 9.90
N ILE A 141 0.99 13.89 8.58
CA ILE A 141 2.05 14.33 7.65
C ILE A 141 2.56 15.73 8.04
N ARG A 142 1.63 16.65 8.35
CA ARG A 142 1.99 18.01 8.79
C ARG A 142 2.76 17.99 10.11
N ALA A 143 2.28 17.25 11.11
CA ALA A 143 2.94 17.13 12.40
C ALA A 143 4.39 16.61 12.28
N LEU A 144 4.62 15.60 11.44
CA LEU A 144 5.96 15.11 11.14
C LEU A 144 6.83 16.16 10.44
N ALA A 145 6.30 16.84 9.42
CA ALA A 145 7.03 17.82 8.64
C ALA A 145 7.44 19.06 9.45
N GLU A 146 6.62 19.47 10.40
CA GLU A 146 6.85 20.64 11.25
C GLU A 146 7.71 20.32 12.49
N SER A 147 7.91 19.03 12.81
CA SER A 147 8.70 18.60 13.96
C SER A 147 10.20 18.59 13.64
N GLU A 148 11.00 19.38 14.35
CA GLU A 148 12.47 19.32 14.21
C GLU A 148 13.08 18.00 14.68
N ARG A 149 12.39 17.28 15.57
CA ARG A 149 12.84 16.00 16.14
C ARG A 149 12.62 14.83 15.18
N CYS A 150 11.53 14.85 14.40
CA CYS A 150 11.06 13.71 13.64
C CYS A 150 11.02 13.95 12.12
N ARG A 151 11.31 15.17 11.63
CA ARG A 151 11.13 15.55 10.22
C ARG A 151 11.78 14.56 9.25
N PRO A 152 11.00 13.85 8.43
CA PRO A 152 11.52 13.01 7.34
C PRO A 152 12.17 13.86 6.24
N ALA A 153 13.05 13.22 5.44
CA ALA A 153 13.59 13.83 4.23
C ALA A 153 12.52 13.91 3.13
N ASN A 154 11.82 12.81 2.92
CA ASN A 154 10.68 12.72 2.01
C ASN A 154 9.57 11.90 2.64
N MET A 155 8.33 12.16 2.21
CA MET A 155 7.16 11.39 2.63
C MET A 155 6.39 10.91 1.41
N PHE A 156 6.13 9.61 1.37
CA PHE A 156 5.33 8.91 0.37
C PHE A 156 4.15 8.25 1.07
N PHE A 157 2.99 8.33 0.47
CA PHE A 157 1.81 7.63 0.99
C PHE A 157 1.33 6.61 -0.03
N TYR A 158 1.11 5.39 0.44
CA TYR A 158 0.44 4.35 -0.31
C TYR A 158 -0.89 3.98 0.33
N CYS A 159 -1.89 3.77 -0.53
CA CYS A 159 -3.19 3.27 -0.12
C CYS A 159 -3.77 2.35 -1.20
N THR A 160 -4.23 1.16 -0.79
CA THR A 160 -4.79 0.20 -1.75
C THR A 160 -6.10 0.70 -2.35
N HIS A 161 -7.04 1.16 -1.51
CA HIS A 161 -8.37 1.57 -1.91
C HIS A 161 -8.56 3.08 -1.73
N THR A 162 -8.58 3.82 -2.82
CA THR A 162 -8.68 5.28 -2.77
C THR A 162 -10.00 5.77 -3.34
N TYR A 163 -10.77 6.46 -2.51
CA TYR A 163 -11.93 7.23 -2.94
C TYR A 163 -11.51 8.68 -3.13
N ILE A 164 -11.51 9.15 -4.39
CA ILE A 164 -11.10 10.52 -4.71
C ILE A 164 -12.29 11.48 -4.51
N SER A 165 -12.66 11.73 -3.23
CA SER A 165 -13.59 12.80 -2.90
C SER A 165 -12.93 14.17 -3.04
N PRO A 166 -13.70 15.27 -3.20
CA PRO A 166 -13.15 16.63 -3.18
C PRO A 166 -12.31 16.90 -1.91
N GLU A 167 -12.77 16.44 -0.76
CA GLU A 167 -12.08 16.57 0.52
C GLU A 167 -10.76 15.78 0.54
N ALA A 168 -10.75 14.53 0.05
CA ALA A 168 -9.53 13.73 -0.06
C ALA A 168 -8.50 14.39 -0.97
N ARG A 169 -8.93 14.96 -2.10
CA ARG A 169 -8.04 15.70 -3.01
C ARG A 169 -7.34 16.87 -2.34
N GLU A 170 -8.06 17.61 -1.52
CA GLU A 170 -7.53 18.76 -0.80
C GLU A 170 -6.53 18.32 0.27
N ASN A 171 -6.93 17.39 1.13
CA ASN A 171 -6.11 16.89 2.22
C ASN A 171 -4.82 16.20 1.75
N LEU A 172 -4.92 15.37 0.72
CA LEU A 172 -3.76 14.62 0.18
C LEU A 172 -2.86 15.47 -0.74
N ASN A 173 -3.29 16.65 -1.14
CA ASN A 173 -2.45 17.59 -1.89
C ASN A 173 -1.51 18.39 -0.97
N SER A 174 -1.19 17.88 0.21
CA SER A 174 -0.26 18.48 1.16
C SER A 174 1.11 18.75 0.52
N PRO A 175 1.72 19.93 0.70
CA PRO A 175 3.05 20.22 0.18
C PRO A 175 4.15 19.34 0.76
N PHE A 176 3.90 18.72 1.91
CA PHE A 176 4.83 17.83 2.59
C PHE A 176 4.77 16.38 2.07
N LEU A 177 3.77 16.03 1.28
CA LEU A 177 3.66 14.74 0.64
C LEU A 177 4.32 14.80 -0.75
N ASN A 178 5.37 14.03 -0.95
CA ASN A 178 6.11 13.98 -2.21
C ASN A 178 5.35 13.19 -3.28
N GLN A 179 4.79 12.04 -2.91
CA GLN A 179 4.04 11.20 -3.83
C GLN A 179 2.89 10.50 -3.11
N PHE A 180 1.78 10.34 -3.82
CA PHE A 180 0.65 9.51 -3.44
C PHE A 180 0.52 8.34 -4.42
N ILE A 181 0.65 7.12 -3.91
CA ILE A 181 0.63 5.88 -4.67
C ILE A 181 -0.65 5.13 -4.30
N THR A 182 -1.35 4.59 -5.28
CA THR A 182 -2.54 3.76 -5.06
C THR A 182 -2.63 2.65 -6.10
N SER A 183 -3.52 1.69 -5.87
CA SER A 183 -3.90 0.73 -6.91
C SER A 183 -5.22 1.13 -7.57
N ASN A 184 -5.53 0.55 -8.71
CA ASN A 184 -6.79 0.80 -9.40
C ASN A 184 -7.92 -0.17 -8.99
N THR A 185 -7.89 -0.66 -7.76
CA THR A 185 -9.00 -1.44 -7.18
C THR A 185 -10.32 -0.67 -7.17
N ILE A 186 -10.25 0.66 -7.15
CA ILE A 186 -11.38 1.56 -7.35
C ILE A 186 -11.12 2.34 -8.63
N THR A 187 -11.85 2.03 -9.68
CA THR A 187 -11.58 2.50 -11.05
C THR A 187 -11.65 4.01 -11.24
N SER A 188 -12.37 4.74 -10.37
CA SER A 188 -12.43 6.20 -10.43
C SER A 188 -11.07 6.87 -10.25
N VAL A 189 -10.06 6.18 -9.67
CA VAL A 189 -8.70 6.71 -9.54
C VAL A 189 -8.01 6.95 -10.89
N LEU A 190 -8.48 6.29 -11.96
CA LEU A 190 -7.97 6.46 -13.32
C LEU A 190 -8.54 7.70 -14.02
N ASN A 191 -9.62 8.29 -13.48
CA ASN A 191 -10.19 9.51 -14.04
C ASN A 191 -9.33 10.72 -13.66
N ARG A 192 -8.66 11.29 -14.65
CA ARG A 192 -7.74 12.42 -14.45
C ARG A 192 -8.43 13.71 -14.00
N ASP A 193 -9.68 13.91 -14.37
CA ASP A 193 -10.46 15.06 -13.94
C ASP A 193 -10.80 14.96 -12.45
N ASP A 194 -11.10 13.76 -11.97
CA ASP A 194 -11.34 13.51 -10.56
C ASP A 194 -10.08 13.66 -9.71
N GLN A 195 -8.89 13.43 -10.27
CA GLN A 195 -7.62 13.61 -9.56
C GLN A 195 -7.30 15.09 -9.25
N GLY A 196 -7.76 16.04 -10.06
CA GLY A 196 -7.52 17.47 -9.87
C GLY A 196 -6.04 17.82 -9.73
N ARG A 197 -5.70 18.68 -8.76
CA ARG A 197 -4.29 19.08 -8.49
C ARG A 197 -3.43 17.97 -7.91
N LEU A 198 -4.04 16.99 -7.24
CA LEU A 198 -3.36 15.82 -6.68
C LEU A 198 -2.62 15.02 -7.77
N ARG A 199 -3.11 15.09 -9.01
CA ARG A 199 -2.54 14.46 -10.20
C ARG A 199 -1.02 14.67 -10.36
N LYS A 200 -0.46 15.78 -9.88
CA LYS A 200 0.96 16.08 -9.99
C LYS A 200 1.86 15.14 -9.20
N LYS A 201 1.34 14.50 -8.19
CA LYS A 201 2.05 13.57 -7.31
C LYS A 201 1.39 12.19 -7.23
N PHE A 202 0.42 11.92 -8.08
CA PHE A 202 -0.41 10.73 -8.04
C PHE A 202 0.16 9.65 -8.94
N VAL A 203 0.30 8.44 -8.41
CA VAL A 203 0.73 7.25 -9.13
C VAL A 203 -0.29 6.15 -8.91
N VAL A 204 -0.74 5.55 -10.00
CA VAL A 204 -1.68 4.42 -9.95
C VAL A 204 -0.97 3.17 -10.44
N LEU A 205 -0.94 2.15 -9.60
CA LEU A 205 -0.51 0.80 -9.96
C LEU A 205 -1.72 0.06 -10.53
N LYS A 206 -1.69 -0.24 -11.80
CA LYS A 206 -2.73 -1.01 -12.50
C LYS A 206 -2.44 -2.49 -12.30
N ILE A 207 -3.25 -3.16 -11.53
CA ILE A 207 -3.03 -4.53 -11.05
C ILE A 207 -3.88 -5.60 -11.76
N GLU A 208 -4.55 -5.26 -12.86
CA GLU A 208 -5.44 -6.17 -13.57
C GLU A 208 -4.73 -7.45 -14.04
N ARG A 209 -3.48 -7.33 -14.51
CA ARG A 209 -2.69 -8.48 -14.96
C ARG A 209 -2.39 -9.43 -13.82
N TRP A 210 -2.03 -8.89 -12.67
CA TRP A 210 -1.77 -9.67 -11.47
C TRP A 210 -3.03 -10.39 -10.99
N ILE A 211 -4.18 -9.71 -10.95
CA ILE A 211 -5.46 -10.33 -10.60
C ILE A 211 -5.81 -11.43 -11.60
N GLY A 212 -5.65 -11.16 -12.90
CA GLY A 212 -5.88 -12.16 -13.95
C GLY A 212 -4.98 -13.40 -13.80
N HIS A 213 -3.71 -13.20 -13.43
CA HIS A 213 -2.80 -14.30 -13.15
C HIS A 213 -3.25 -15.10 -11.91
N ALA A 214 -3.63 -14.43 -10.81
CA ALA A 214 -4.13 -15.09 -9.62
C ALA A 214 -5.39 -15.93 -9.89
N ILE A 215 -6.33 -15.39 -10.67
CA ILE A 215 -7.54 -16.12 -11.09
C ILE A 215 -7.15 -17.38 -11.88
N ARG A 216 -6.25 -17.24 -12.85
CA ARG A 216 -5.75 -18.33 -13.65
C ARG A 216 -5.11 -19.44 -12.80
N GLN A 217 -4.23 -19.08 -11.88
CA GLN A 217 -3.58 -20.02 -10.95
C GLN A 217 -4.60 -20.81 -10.13
N CYS A 218 -5.63 -20.14 -9.62
CA CYS A 218 -6.70 -20.79 -8.87
C CYS A 218 -7.51 -21.77 -9.76
N LEU A 219 -7.88 -21.36 -10.96
CA LEU A 219 -8.79 -22.13 -11.83
C LEU A 219 -8.10 -23.27 -12.60
N GLU A 220 -6.90 -23.03 -13.14
CA GLU A 220 -6.21 -24.00 -14.00
C GLU A 220 -5.36 -25.00 -13.20
N PHE A 221 -4.74 -24.54 -12.10
CA PHE A 221 -3.76 -25.32 -11.36
C PHE A 221 -4.20 -25.70 -9.96
N GLY A 222 -5.39 -25.28 -9.52
CA GLY A 222 -5.88 -25.53 -8.16
C GLY A 222 -4.98 -24.97 -7.06
N GLN A 223 -4.10 -24.02 -7.42
CA GLN A 223 -3.15 -23.44 -6.49
C GLN A 223 -3.88 -22.63 -5.43
N LYS A 224 -3.49 -22.83 -4.18
CA LYS A 224 -3.99 -22.00 -3.07
C LYS A 224 -3.43 -20.59 -3.19
N PRO A 225 -4.19 -19.56 -2.84
CA PRO A 225 -3.75 -18.16 -2.92
C PRO A 225 -2.40 -17.88 -2.25
N GLU A 226 -2.10 -18.59 -1.18
CA GLU A 226 -0.85 -18.46 -0.43
C GLU A 226 0.40 -18.88 -1.24
N THR A 227 0.23 -19.71 -2.29
CA THR A 227 1.31 -20.15 -3.17
C THR A 227 1.50 -19.26 -4.40
N ILE A 228 0.57 -18.33 -4.65
CA ILE A 228 0.66 -17.38 -5.79
C ILE A 228 1.79 -16.36 -5.59
N TYR A 229 2.31 -16.29 -4.37
CA TYR A 229 3.37 -15.36 -3.95
C TYR A 229 4.71 -16.03 -3.68
N ASP A 230 5.01 -17.14 -4.31
CA ASP A 230 6.38 -17.61 -4.31
C ASP A 230 7.28 -16.52 -4.90
N THR A 231 7.97 -15.81 -4.02
CA THR A 231 8.84 -14.68 -4.36
C THR A 231 10.02 -15.08 -5.23
N SER A 232 10.35 -16.38 -5.29
CA SER A 232 11.28 -16.93 -6.27
C SER A 232 10.74 -16.84 -7.70
N TYR A 233 9.42 -16.62 -7.84
CA TYR A 233 8.72 -16.45 -9.09
C TYR A 233 8.16 -15.03 -9.23
N VAL A 234 8.95 -13.99 -8.89
CA VAL A 234 8.68 -12.66 -9.42
C VAL A 234 9.16 -12.68 -10.86
N PRO A 235 8.30 -13.04 -11.86
CA PRO A 235 8.67 -12.84 -13.25
C PRO A 235 9.08 -11.39 -13.35
N GLU A 236 9.90 -11.06 -14.31
CA GLU A 236 10.33 -9.70 -14.60
C GLU A 236 9.21 -8.74 -14.20
N ALA A 237 9.41 -7.98 -13.15
CA ALA A 237 8.37 -7.31 -12.38
C ALA A 237 7.44 -6.39 -13.20
N ASP A 238 7.81 -6.10 -14.42
CA ASP A 238 7.03 -5.38 -15.41
C ASP A 238 5.77 -6.16 -15.89
N SER A 239 5.61 -7.43 -15.48
CA SER A 239 4.48 -8.23 -15.93
C SER A 239 3.25 -8.19 -15.02
N PHE A 240 3.37 -7.77 -13.76
CA PHE A 240 2.26 -7.82 -12.80
C PHE A 240 1.44 -6.55 -12.69
N TYR A 241 2.06 -5.41 -12.90
CA TYR A 241 1.35 -4.13 -12.87
C TYR A 241 1.93 -3.15 -13.86
N GLU A 242 1.08 -2.24 -14.32
CA GLU A 242 1.48 -1.08 -15.11
C GLU A 242 1.45 0.14 -14.20
N ILE A 243 2.39 1.06 -14.41
CA ILE A 243 2.41 2.32 -13.68
C ILE A 243 1.72 3.37 -14.54
N ASP A 244 0.58 3.87 -14.10
CA ASP A 244 -0.02 5.08 -14.65
C ASP A 244 0.46 6.29 -13.85
N ILE A 245 1.35 7.04 -14.46
CA ILE A 245 1.79 8.32 -13.95
C ILE A 245 0.95 9.37 -14.65
N SER A 246 -0.01 9.93 -13.94
CA SER A 246 -0.76 11.05 -14.47
C SER A 246 0.18 12.22 -14.69
N SER A 247 0.55 12.43 -15.93
CA SER A 247 1.33 13.49 -16.52
C SER A 247 2.18 14.37 -15.58
N LYS A 248 3.49 14.29 -15.71
CA LYS A 248 4.48 15.25 -15.16
C LYS A 248 4.73 15.17 -13.65
N ASN A 249 4.84 13.95 -13.09
CA ASN A 249 5.47 13.83 -11.79
C ASN A 249 7.00 14.02 -11.97
N PRO A 250 7.59 15.13 -11.51
CA PRO A 250 9.01 15.39 -11.70
C PRO A 250 9.92 14.38 -11.00
N LEU A 251 9.42 13.61 -10.04
CA LEU A 251 10.18 12.55 -9.38
C LEU A 251 10.37 11.32 -10.29
N HIS A 252 9.38 10.98 -11.12
CA HIS A 252 9.53 9.89 -12.09
C HIS A 252 10.27 10.30 -13.38
N SER A 253 10.23 11.57 -13.76
CA SER A 253 11.01 12.06 -14.90
C SER A 253 12.50 12.17 -14.60
N GLN A 254 12.87 12.05 -13.33
CA GLN A 254 14.23 12.06 -12.85
C GLN A 254 14.54 10.70 -12.22
N SER A 255 14.71 9.67 -13.07
CA SER A 255 15.42 8.45 -12.67
C SER A 255 16.89 8.81 -12.40
N ARG A 256 17.11 9.51 -11.29
CA ARG A 256 18.43 10.03 -10.90
C ARG A 256 19.22 9.09 -10.03
N TYR A 257 18.67 7.94 -9.72
CA TYR A 257 19.41 6.93 -8.98
C TYR A 257 19.79 5.83 -9.95
N GLU A 258 21.05 5.86 -10.38
CA GLU A 258 21.69 4.68 -10.93
C GLU A 258 21.41 3.52 -9.96
N GLN A 259 20.86 2.45 -10.50
CA GLN A 259 20.67 1.21 -9.76
C GLN A 259 22.05 0.75 -9.31
N TYR A 260 22.38 1.01 -8.06
CA TYR A 260 23.50 0.32 -7.46
C TYR A 260 23.07 -1.13 -7.34
N GLU A 261 23.76 -1.99 -8.08
CA GLU A 261 23.64 -3.44 -7.96
C GLU A 261 23.66 -3.81 -6.49
N LEU A 262 22.61 -4.51 -6.07
CA LEU A 262 22.60 -5.21 -4.79
C LEU A 262 23.71 -6.25 -4.88
N THR A 263 24.88 -5.92 -4.39
CA THR A 263 25.93 -6.91 -4.13
C THR A 263 25.41 -7.75 -2.97
N ILE A 264 24.93 -8.94 -3.30
CA ILE A 264 24.51 -10.01 -2.38
C ILE A 264 25.75 -10.52 -1.63
#